data_4ecc59a91669d71a708a7494898d77a3
#
_entry.id   4ecc59a91669d71a708a7494898d77a3
#
_cell.length_a   1.000
_cell.length_b   1.000
_cell.length_c   1.000
_cell.angle_alpha   90.00
_cell.angle_beta   90.00
_cell.angle_gamma   90.00
#
_symmetry.space_group_name_H-M   'P 1'
#
loop_
_entity.id
_entity.type
_entity.pdbx_description
1 polymer ?
#
loop_
_entity_poly.entity_id
_entity_poly.type
_entity_poly.pdbx_seq_one_letter_code
_entity_poly.pdbx_strand_id
1 'polypeptide(L)'
;MKDSGWFSHGLEGDHPSDAGHGNYRINKLLAGTAMVGDSEQYASAMALMARDLGLPSRVVLGFLPKNEDGEITDARTEKTSGNGTKIEFTGNDVTAWVEIKLQGLGWVAFYPTPKETKMPDENQNLTPPNPQTLVPATTSAVDRSAARSDASQGPKLIGRRRRR
;
A
#
# COMPACT_ATOMS: atom_id res chain seq x y z
N MET A 1 -8.35 5.10 -2.89
CA MET A 1 -7.64 4.37 -3.97
C MET A 1 -8.48 4.33 -5.23
N LYS A 2 -9.69 3.76 -5.19
CA LYS A 2 -10.53 3.59 -6.40
C LYS A 2 -10.85 4.91 -7.12
N ASP A 3 -11.11 5.97 -6.39
CA ASP A 3 -11.53 7.28 -6.93
C ASP A 3 -10.36 8.27 -7.09
N SER A 4 -9.17 7.91 -6.60
CA SER A 4 -7.99 8.80 -6.60
C SER A 4 -6.80 8.21 -7.33
N GLY A 5 -6.93 6.99 -7.82
CA GLY A 5 -5.88 6.27 -8.53
C GLY A 5 -6.13 6.22 -10.03
N TRP A 6 -5.10 5.81 -10.75
CA TRP A 6 -5.11 5.64 -12.19
C TRP A 6 -4.76 4.21 -12.54
N PHE A 7 -5.50 3.63 -13.47
CA PHE A 7 -5.22 2.28 -13.96
C PHE A 7 -4.21 2.34 -15.09
N SER A 8 -3.15 1.52 -15.01
CA SER A 8 -2.19 1.34 -16.09
C SER A 8 -1.53 -0.04 -15.98
N HIS A 9 -1.48 -0.73 -17.10
CA HIS A 9 -0.67 -1.96 -17.25
C HIS A 9 0.81 -1.66 -17.54
N GLY A 10 1.19 -0.40 -17.77
CA GLY A 10 2.56 -0.04 -18.18
C GLY A 10 2.92 -0.48 -19.59
N LEU A 11 1.94 -0.72 -20.45
CA LEU A 11 2.13 -1.08 -21.86
C LEU A 11 2.44 0.17 -22.69
N GLU A 12 2.85 -0.06 -23.95
CA GLU A 12 3.09 1.03 -24.90
C GLU A 12 1.81 1.86 -25.09
N GLY A 13 1.91 3.16 -24.86
CA GLY A 13 0.78 4.10 -24.91
C GLY A 13 0.12 4.35 -23.54
N ASP A 14 0.41 3.54 -22.52
CA ASP A 14 -0.04 3.76 -21.16
C ASP A 14 0.98 4.57 -20.34
N HIS A 15 0.52 5.11 -19.21
CA HIS A 15 1.45 5.69 -18.22
C HIS A 15 2.41 4.61 -17.71
N PRO A 16 3.74 4.90 -17.60
CA PRO A 16 4.70 3.93 -17.11
C PRO A 16 4.31 3.36 -15.74
N SER A 17 4.20 2.06 -15.64
CA SER A 17 3.87 1.33 -14.42
C SER A 17 4.73 0.09 -14.32
N ASP A 18 5.51 -0.03 -13.24
CA ASP A 18 6.35 -1.19 -13.01
C ASP A 18 5.49 -2.39 -12.59
N ALA A 19 5.79 -3.56 -13.10
CA ALA A 19 5.12 -4.80 -12.73
C ALA A 19 5.48 -5.25 -11.30
N GLY A 20 4.69 -6.18 -10.77
CA GLY A 20 4.91 -6.82 -9.49
C GLY A 20 4.23 -6.13 -8.31
N HIS A 21 4.27 -6.81 -7.17
CA HIS A 21 3.58 -6.40 -5.93
C HIS A 21 4.48 -6.46 -4.70
N GLY A 22 5.80 -6.43 -4.87
CA GLY A 22 6.76 -6.36 -3.77
C GLY A 22 6.70 -5.03 -3.02
N ASN A 23 7.29 -4.97 -1.83
CA ASN A 23 7.26 -3.80 -0.95
C ASN A 23 7.64 -2.50 -1.65
N TYR A 24 8.69 -2.53 -2.48
CA TYR A 24 9.11 -1.35 -3.24
C TYR A 24 7.98 -0.84 -4.14
N ARG A 25 7.34 -1.73 -4.89
CA ARG A 25 6.30 -1.36 -5.85
C ARG A 25 5.04 -0.84 -5.16
N ILE A 26 4.63 -1.48 -4.07
CA ILE A 26 3.48 -1.03 -3.27
C ILE A 26 3.77 0.33 -2.62
N ASN A 27 4.97 0.52 -2.09
CA ASN A 27 5.36 1.83 -1.55
C ASN A 27 5.37 2.91 -2.64
N LYS A 28 5.86 2.59 -3.84
CA LYS A 28 5.84 3.52 -4.99
C LYS A 28 4.41 3.89 -5.39
N LEU A 29 3.48 2.92 -5.37
CA LEU A 29 2.07 3.17 -5.63
C LEU A 29 1.46 4.14 -4.60
N LEU A 30 1.70 3.89 -3.31
CA LEU A 30 1.05 4.62 -2.22
C LEU A 30 1.70 5.96 -1.89
N ALA A 31 3.02 6.08 -2.08
CA ALA A 31 3.79 7.29 -1.78
C ALA A 31 3.99 8.21 -3.00
N GLY A 32 3.58 7.78 -4.18
CA GLY A 32 3.66 8.59 -5.40
C GLY A 32 2.71 9.78 -5.38
N THR A 33 3.03 10.81 -6.17
CA THR A 33 2.15 11.97 -6.37
C THR A 33 0.85 11.59 -7.09
N ALA A 34 0.93 10.55 -7.94
CA ALA A 34 -0.22 9.90 -8.55
C ALA A 34 -0.12 8.39 -8.28
N MET A 35 -1.20 7.81 -7.78
CA MET A 35 -1.30 6.36 -7.62
C MET A 35 -1.55 5.73 -8.98
N VAL A 36 -0.51 5.21 -9.64
CA VAL A 36 -0.61 4.55 -10.94
C VAL A 36 -0.22 3.09 -10.81
N GLY A 37 -1.08 2.20 -11.25
CA GLY A 37 -0.85 0.76 -11.18
C GLY A 37 -1.96 -0.04 -11.82
N ASP A 38 -1.80 -1.35 -11.82
CA ASP A 38 -2.81 -2.30 -12.25
C ASP A 38 -3.56 -2.97 -11.08
N SER A 39 -4.43 -3.91 -11.40
CA SER A 39 -5.25 -4.61 -10.40
C SER A 39 -4.42 -5.37 -9.36
N GLU A 40 -3.26 -5.92 -9.76
CA GLU A 40 -2.34 -6.65 -8.89
C GLU A 40 -1.83 -5.77 -7.74
N GLN A 41 -1.39 -4.55 -8.07
CA GLN A 41 -0.85 -3.63 -7.09
C GLN A 41 -1.93 -3.07 -6.15
N TYR A 42 -3.07 -2.68 -6.70
CA TYR A 42 -4.18 -2.17 -5.89
C TYR A 42 -4.74 -3.22 -4.93
N ALA A 43 -4.93 -4.46 -5.41
CA ALA A 43 -5.38 -5.56 -4.57
C ALA A 43 -4.37 -5.89 -3.47
N SER A 44 -3.07 -5.90 -3.80
CA SER A 44 -2.00 -6.16 -2.84
C SER A 44 -1.88 -5.06 -1.79
N ALA A 45 -1.96 -3.80 -2.21
CA ALA A 45 -1.95 -2.67 -1.28
C ALA A 45 -3.13 -2.73 -0.30
N MET A 46 -4.34 -3.00 -0.78
CA MET A 46 -5.52 -3.12 0.08
C MET A 46 -5.43 -4.33 1.01
N ALA A 47 -4.88 -5.46 0.55
CA ALA A 47 -4.66 -6.64 1.39
C ALA A 47 -3.69 -6.35 2.54
N LEU A 48 -2.60 -5.62 2.27
CA LEU A 48 -1.64 -5.24 3.30
C LEU A 48 -2.25 -4.28 4.32
N MET A 49 -3.01 -3.28 3.87
CA MET A 49 -3.73 -2.37 4.79
C MET A 49 -4.75 -3.11 5.66
N ALA A 50 -5.49 -4.07 5.10
CA ALA A 50 -6.42 -4.88 5.88
C ALA A 50 -5.70 -5.71 6.97
N ARG A 51 -4.52 -6.26 6.65
CA ARG A 51 -3.69 -7.00 7.62
C ARG A 51 -3.15 -6.11 8.73
N ASP A 52 -2.75 -4.89 8.39
CA ASP A 52 -2.30 -3.89 9.38
C ASP A 52 -3.42 -3.55 10.38
N LEU A 53 -4.67 -3.57 9.92
CA LEU A 53 -5.86 -3.43 10.76
C LEU A 53 -6.26 -4.73 11.50
N GLY A 54 -5.46 -5.80 11.41
CA GLY A 54 -5.74 -7.09 12.03
C GLY A 54 -6.80 -7.95 11.32
N LEU A 55 -7.18 -7.59 10.08
CA LEU A 55 -8.16 -8.34 9.30
C LEU A 55 -7.46 -9.37 8.40
N PRO A 56 -7.81 -10.67 8.49
CA PRO A 56 -7.32 -11.66 7.55
C PRO A 56 -7.72 -11.29 6.12
N SER A 57 -6.75 -11.26 5.21
CA SER A 57 -6.97 -10.87 3.81
C SER A 57 -6.15 -11.73 2.86
N ARG A 58 -6.63 -11.86 1.63
CA ARG A 58 -5.93 -12.54 0.54
C ARG A 58 -6.16 -11.84 -0.79
N VAL A 59 -5.16 -11.86 -1.65
CA VAL A 59 -5.29 -11.45 -3.04
C VAL A 59 -5.75 -12.65 -3.85
N VAL A 60 -6.71 -12.43 -4.72
CA VAL A 60 -7.24 -13.41 -5.66
C VAL A 60 -6.98 -12.91 -7.07
N LEU A 61 -6.50 -13.78 -7.93
CA LEU A 61 -6.33 -13.55 -9.36
C LEU A 61 -7.32 -14.45 -10.12
N GLY A 62 -8.04 -13.88 -11.06
CA GLY A 62 -9.02 -14.63 -11.83
C GLY A 62 -9.60 -13.84 -12.98
N PHE A 63 -10.69 -14.36 -13.53
CA PHE A 63 -11.41 -13.75 -14.64
C PHE A 63 -12.72 -13.18 -14.13
N LEU A 64 -12.92 -11.88 -14.37
CA LEU A 64 -14.18 -11.19 -14.10
C LEU A 64 -14.66 -10.56 -15.40
N PRO A 65 -15.79 -11.00 -15.95
CA PRO A 65 -16.34 -10.41 -17.18
C PRO A 65 -16.56 -8.93 -16.98
N LYS A 66 -16.06 -8.11 -17.89
CA LYS A 66 -16.21 -6.65 -17.89
C LYS A 66 -16.95 -6.18 -19.12
N ASN A 67 -17.76 -5.12 -18.98
CA ASN A 67 -18.33 -4.41 -20.11
C ASN A 67 -17.27 -3.46 -20.74
N GLU A 68 -17.67 -2.73 -21.77
CA GLU A 68 -16.82 -1.75 -22.46
C GLU A 68 -16.34 -0.62 -21.52
N ASP A 69 -17.12 -0.32 -20.48
CA ASP A 69 -16.80 0.67 -19.45
C ASP A 69 -15.88 0.11 -18.33
N GLY A 70 -15.48 -1.17 -18.44
CA GLY A 70 -14.63 -1.84 -17.44
C GLY A 70 -15.36 -2.25 -16.17
N GLU A 71 -16.69 -2.22 -16.15
CA GLU A 71 -17.50 -2.68 -15.03
C GLU A 71 -17.73 -4.18 -15.08
N ILE A 72 -17.71 -4.84 -13.92
CA ILE A 72 -18.03 -6.28 -13.81
C ILE A 72 -19.50 -6.48 -14.22
N THR A 73 -19.72 -7.42 -15.13
CA THR A 73 -21.05 -7.69 -15.69
C THR A 73 -21.28 -9.18 -15.92
N ASP A 74 -22.54 -9.59 -15.83
CA ASP A 74 -23.00 -10.92 -16.21
C ASP A 74 -23.42 -11.00 -17.68
N ALA A 75 -23.28 -9.92 -18.45
CA ALA A 75 -23.86 -9.79 -19.79
C ALA A 75 -23.23 -10.74 -20.83
N ARG A 76 -22.07 -11.34 -20.55
CA ARG A 76 -21.43 -12.36 -21.41
C ARG A 76 -21.88 -13.79 -21.11
N THR A 77 -22.90 -13.95 -20.32
CA THR A 77 -23.47 -15.24 -19.99
C THR A 77 -24.47 -15.64 -21.07
N GLU A 78 -24.08 -16.58 -21.93
CA GLU A 78 -24.99 -17.16 -22.93
C GLU A 78 -25.66 -18.40 -22.36
N LYS A 79 -26.99 -18.42 -22.41
CA LYS A 79 -27.74 -19.64 -22.12
C LYS A 79 -27.65 -20.59 -23.32
N THR A 80 -26.92 -21.65 -23.17
CA THR A 80 -26.85 -22.71 -24.19
C THR A 80 -28.15 -23.51 -24.19
N SER A 81 -28.58 -23.94 -25.38
CA SER A 81 -29.74 -24.84 -25.59
C SER A 81 -29.47 -26.19 -24.92
N GLY A 82 -29.81 -26.29 -23.65
CA GLY A 82 -29.50 -27.39 -22.74
C GLY A 82 -29.31 -26.83 -21.32
N ASN A 83 -29.06 -27.70 -20.34
CA ASN A 83 -28.99 -27.30 -18.93
C ASN A 83 -27.64 -26.61 -18.55
N GLY A 84 -26.91 -26.04 -19.51
CA GLY A 84 -25.60 -25.42 -19.31
C GLY A 84 -25.62 -23.91 -19.56
N THR A 85 -24.79 -23.19 -18.82
CA THR A 85 -24.48 -21.78 -19.03
C THR A 85 -23.04 -21.69 -19.57
N LYS A 86 -22.88 -21.11 -20.78
CA LYS A 86 -21.56 -20.84 -21.34
C LYS A 86 -21.16 -19.40 -20.94
N ILE A 87 -20.00 -19.26 -20.34
CA ILE A 87 -19.39 -17.96 -20.04
C ILE A 87 -18.11 -17.88 -20.86
N GLU A 88 -17.93 -16.83 -21.61
CA GLU A 88 -16.74 -16.58 -22.40
C GLU A 88 -15.86 -15.54 -21.69
N PHE A 89 -14.59 -15.86 -21.52
CA PHE A 89 -13.60 -14.96 -20.95
C PHE A 89 -12.54 -14.63 -22.00
N THR A 90 -12.07 -13.41 -21.95
CA THR A 90 -10.96 -12.89 -22.76
C THR A 90 -9.77 -12.52 -21.87
N GLY A 91 -8.61 -12.24 -22.45
CA GLY A 91 -7.45 -11.76 -21.71
C GLY A 91 -7.71 -10.47 -20.95
N ASN A 92 -8.62 -9.63 -21.41
CA ASN A 92 -8.99 -8.38 -20.75
C ASN A 92 -9.81 -8.58 -19.45
N ASP A 93 -10.35 -9.78 -19.25
CA ASP A 93 -11.13 -10.12 -18.05
C ASP A 93 -10.25 -10.57 -16.89
N VAL A 94 -8.96 -10.81 -17.16
CA VAL A 94 -7.98 -11.11 -16.09
C VAL A 94 -7.86 -9.91 -15.17
N THR A 95 -8.05 -10.14 -13.87
CA THR A 95 -7.93 -9.09 -12.87
C THR A 95 -7.59 -9.68 -11.50
N ALA A 96 -7.05 -8.85 -10.63
CA ALA A 96 -6.83 -9.18 -9.24
C ALA A 96 -7.80 -8.40 -8.35
N TRP A 97 -8.28 -9.06 -7.30
CA TRP A 97 -9.07 -8.41 -6.26
C TRP A 97 -8.62 -8.88 -4.87
N VAL A 98 -9.13 -8.26 -3.83
CA VAL A 98 -8.84 -8.66 -2.46
C VAL A 98 -10.09 -9.24 -1.82
N GLU A 99 -9.91 -10.30 -1.06
CA GLU A 99 -10.92 -10.81 -0.16
C GLU A 99 -10.48 -10.60 1.28
N ILE A 100 -11.37 -10.05 2.09
CA ILE A 100 -11.16 -9.76 3.50
C ILE A 100 -12.15 -10.57 4.31
N LYS A 101 -11.66 -11.25 5.35
CA LYS A 101 -12.52 -12.03 6.24
C LYS A 101 -13.13 -11.10 7.28
N LEU A 102 -14.42 -10.89 7.19
CA LEU A 102 -15.20 -10.08 8.13
C LEU A 102 -15.96 -10.99 9.11
N GLN A 103 -16.05 -10.56 10.36
CA GLN A 103 -16.76 -11.30 11.38
C GLN A 103 -18.26 -11.38 11.03
N GLY A 104 -18.82 -12.58 11.06
CA GLY A 104 -20.22 -12.82 10.73
C GLY A 104 -20.55 -12.88 9.23
N LEU A 105 -19.68 -12.36 8.34
CA LEU A 105 -19.91 -12.34 6.90
C LEU A 105 -19.01 -13.30 6.12
N GLY A 106 -17.93 -13.79 6.76
CA GLY A 106 -16.94 -14.63 6.06
C GLY A 106 -16.03 -13.83 5.12
N TRP A 107 -15.66 -14.43 4.00
CA TRP A 107 -14.80 -13.77 3.00
C TRP A 107 -15.64 -12.87 2.09
N VAL A 108 -15.32 -11.58 2.08
CA VAL A 108 -15.99 -10.56 1.26
C VAL A 108 -15.00 -10.02 0.24
N ALA A 109 -15.41 -9.98 -1.03
CA ALA A 109 -14.60 -9.46 -2.13
C ALA A 109 -14.67 -7.93 -2.20
N PHE A 110 -13.51 -7.29 -2.44
CA PHE A 110 -13.37 -5.86 -2.66
C PHE A 110 -12.54 -5.63 -3.93
N TYR A 111 -12.96 -4.67 -4.71
CA TYR A 111 -12.38 -4.32 -6.00
C TYR A 111 -11.76 -2.91 -5.94
N PRO A 112 -10.51 -2.76 -5.47
CA PRO A 112 -9.88 -1.46 -5.23
C PRO A 112 -9.34 -0.79 -6.49
N THR A 113 -9.33 -1.48 -7.62
CA THR A 113 -8.77 -0.99 -8.89
C THR A 113 -9.59 0.18 -9.42
N PRO A 114 -8.97 1.31 -9.79
CA PRO A 114 -9.64 2.40 -10.47
C PRO A 114 -10.22 1.97 -11.82
N LYS A 115 -11.26 2.66 -12.26
CA LYS A 115 -11.86 2.43 -13.58
C LYS A 115 -11.14 3.20 -14.70
N GLU A 116 -10.51 4.31 -14.37
CA GLU A 116 -9.91 5.21 -15.34
C GLU A 116 -8.51 4.77 -15.75
N THR A 117 -8.31 4.70 -17.07
CA THR A 117 -7.04 4.40 -17.73
C THR A 117 -6.36 5.66 -18.30
N LYS A 118 -6.88 6.85 -17.98
CA LYS A 118 -6.32 8.10 -18.48
C LYS A 118 -4.99 8.41 -17.81
N MET A 119 -4.04 8.89 -18.60
CA MET A 119 -2.83 9.49 -18.05
C MET A 119 -3.21 10.66 -17.14
N PRO A 120 -2.61 10.75 -15.94
CA PRO A 120 -2.66 11.99 -15.18
C PRO A 120 -2.06 13.08 -16.07
N ASP A 121 -2.80 14.16 -16.32
CA ASP A 121 -2.26 15.32 -17.01
C ASP A 121 -1.06 15.84 -16.22
N GLU A 122 0.13 15.88 -16.82
CA GLU A 122 1.35 16.42 -16.19
C GLU A 122 1.17 17.88 -15.76
N ASN A 123 0.18 18.57 -16.33
CA ASN A 123 -0.20 19.94 -15.99
C ASN A 123 -1.22 20.04 -14.81
N GLN A 124 -1.72 18.95 -14.26
CA GLN A 124 -2.40 19.05 -12.99
C GLN A 124 -1.34 19.41 -11.96
N ASN A 125 -1.32 20.69 -11.57
CA ASN A 125 -0.55 21.21 -10.44
C ASN A 125 -0.91 20.36 -9.21
N LEU A 126 -0.21 19.24 -9.08
CA LEU A 126 -0.21 18.46 -7.85
C LEU A 126 0.44 19.39 -6.83
N THR A 127 -0.39 20.04 -6.05
CA THR A 127 0.09 20.85 -4.92
C THR A 127 0.98 19.91 -4.13
N PRO A 128 2.30 20.18 -4.05
CA PRO A 128 3.17 19.32 -3.29
C PRO A 128 2.59 19.22 -1.88
N PRO A 129 2.59 18.06 -1.25
CA PRO A 129 2.09 17.92 0.10
C PRO A 129 2.81 18.98 0.93
N ASN A 130 2.02 19.83 1.59
CA ASN A 130 2.54 20.92 2.41
C ASN A 130 3.64 20.34 3.31
N PRO A 131 4.91 20.74 3.19
CA PRO A 131 5.96 20.18 4.02
C PRO A 131 5.52 20.39 5.46
N GLN A 132 5.28 19.30 6.17
CA GLN A 132 5.02 19.37 7.59
C GLN A 132 6.20 20.12 8.19
N THR A 133 5.94 21.32 8.68
CA THR A 133 6.94 22.11 9.40
C THR A 133 7.33 21.23 10.58
N LEU A 134 8.52 20.61 10.48
CA LEU A 134 9.12 19.94 11.64
C LEU A 134 9.22 21.02 12.70
N VAL A 135 8.31 21.01 13.65
CA VAL A 135 8.40 21.85 14.85
C VAL A 135 9.73 21.43 15.49
N PRO A 136 10.75 22.30 15.54
CA PRO A 136 11.99 21.93 16.21
C PRO A 136 11.62 21.55 17.63
N ALA A 137 11.97 20.35 18.04
CA ALA A 137 11.82 19.92 19.42
C ALA A 137 12.54 20.97 20.26
N THR A 138 11.78 21.73 21.05
CA THR A 138 12.30 22.64 22.04
C THR A 138 13.10 21.79 23.03
N THR A 139 14.40 21.72 22.79
CA THR A 139 15.35 21.17 23.76
C THR A 139 15.25 22.10 24.97
N SER A 140 14.53 21.68 25.98
CA SER A 140 14.59 22.31 27.27
C SER A 140 16.06 22.31 27.70
N ALA A 141 16.67 23.47 27.66
CA ALA A 141 17.97 23.68 28.25
C ALA A 141 17.84 23.39 29.74
N VAL A 142 18.22 22.20 30.14
CA VAL A 142 18.44 21.90 31.56
C VAL A 142 19.65 22.71 31.98
N ASP A 143 19.35 23.72 32.81
CA ASP A 143 20.31 24.56 33.47
C ASP A 143 21.35 23.69 34.20
N ARG A 144 22.56 23.64 33.66
CA ARG A 144 23.73 22.96 34.25
C ARG A 144 24.59 23.92 35.05
N SER A 145 24.00 24.87 35.76
CA SER A 145 24.77 25.82 36.56
C SER A 145 24.91 25.48 38.03
N ALA A 146 24.54 24.27 38.49
CA ALA A 146 24.64 23.91 39.89
C ALA A 146 25.36 22.57 40.13
N ALA A 147 26.60 22.43 39.68
CA ALA A 147 27.48 21.35 40.11
C ALA A 147 28.97 21.67 39.86
N ARG A 148 29.46 22.72 40.45
CA ARG A 148 30.89 22.97 40.60
C ARG A 148 31.18 23.46 42.01
N SER A 149 31.23 22.54 42.95
CA SER A 149 32.04 22.64 44.16
C SER A 149 31.99 21.26 44.84
N ASP A 150 32.93 20.45 44.64
CA ASP A 150 33.62 19.63 45.63
C ASP A 150 34.27 18.43 44.92
N ALA A 151 35.51 18.55 44.57
CA ALA A 151 36.36 17.41 44.20
C ALA A 151 37.81 17.72 44.54
N SER A 152 38.08 17.75 45.83
CA SER A 152 39.39 17.71 46.35
C SER A 152 39.45 16.60 47.39
N GLN A 153 39.69 15.38 46.95
CA GLN A 153 40.42 14.34 47.72
C GLN A 153 40.73 13.12 46.82
N GLY A 154 42.02 12.95 46.58
CA GLY A 154 42.56 11.88 45.78
C GLY A 154 42.47 10.48 46.42
N PRO A 155 42.61 9.43 45.66
CA PRO A 155 42.48 8.06 46.15
C PRO A 155 43.76 7.61 46.86
N LYS A 156 43.61 7.13 48.10
CA LYS A 156 44.65 6.41 48.85
C LYS A 156 44.78 4.97 48.31
N LEU A 157 45.97 4.67 47.83
CA LEU A 157 46.45 3.33 47.54
C LEU A 157 46.56 2.50 48.84
N ILE A 158 45.90 1.34 48.91
CA ILE A 158 46.18 0.29 49.91
C ILE A 158 46.35 -1.04 49.15
N GLY A 159 47.54 -1.44 48.98
CA GLY A 159 48.25 -2.55 49.60
C GLY A 159 47.79 -3.92 49.13
N ARG A 160 48.60 -4.50 48.25
CA ARG A 160 48.74 -5.92 47.90
C ARG A 160 48.89 -6.81 49.13
N ARG A 161 48.13 -7.89 49.26
CA ARG A 161 48.59 -9.10 49.94
C ARG A 161 48.25 -10.36 49.14
N ARG A 162 49.32 -11.05 48.66
CA ARG A 162 49.32 -12.45 48.24
C ARG A 162 49.21 -13.32 49.48
N ARG A 163 48.54 -14.44 49.42
CA ARG A 163 48.84 -15.77 50.02
C ARG A 163 47.86 -16.78 49.38
N ARG A 164 48.36 -17.75 48.86
CA ARG A 164 48.81 -19.16 48.76
C ARG A 164 47.67 -20.00 48.28
#